data_72f70f7a74a84b439df284088fd1882d
#
_entry.id   72f70f7a74a84b439df284088fd1882d
#
_cell.length_a   1.000
_cell.length_b   1.000
_cell.length_c   1.000
_cell.angle_alpha   90.00
_cell.angle_beta   90.00
_cell.angle_gamma   90.00
#
_symmetry.space_group_name_H-M   'P 1'
#
loop_
_entity.id
_entity.type
_entity.pdbx_description
1 polymer ?
#
loop_
_entity_poly.entity_id
_entity_poly.type
_entity_poly.pdbx_seq_one_letter_code
_entity_poly.pdbx_strand_id
1 'polypeptide(L)'
;MKLVTTEDAQLRCEHSLRPGAPALLLLNPLGTSLEIWDDSFPALAERYEIVRYDKRGHGESTTGSKTELTMEQLARDALAVLDACGIARAHLCGLSIGGMTAMQIATLLPDRVLKVALCSTSPYMPSHETWTARIEAVRAGGIGPLIDGILQRWLTTPYRMAHPEKVEWIRAMLLTVKPQGYMGCMAAIRDMDQRQSIKTIVAKTLVIGGTQDPGTTPADHALIAASIPGAQLVMLEAAHLLNIELQAEFTETLLQFLAA
;
A
#
# COMPACT_ATOMS: atom_id res chain seq x y z
N MET A 1 1.23 2.67 -20.22
CA MET A 1 0.78 3.71 -19.25
C MET A 1 -0.60 4.17 -19.64
N LYS A 2 -1.53 4.32 -18.68
CA LYS A 2 -2.94 4.69 -18.92
C LYS A 2 -3.39 5.65 -17.82
N LEU A 3 -4.24 6.61 -18.16
CA LEU A 3 -4.96 7.42 -17.18
C LEU A 3 -6.37 6.83 -16.99
N VAL A 4 -6.71 6.54 -15.76
CA VAL A 4 -8.04 6.04 -15.36
C VAL A 4 -8.81 7.17 -14.72
N THR A 5 -9.95 7.51 -15.29
CA THR A 5 -10.85 8.52 -14.73
C THR A 5 -11.74 7.89 -13.68
N THR A 6 -11.70 8.43 -12.47
CA THR A 6 -12.62 8.12 -11.38
C THR A 6 -13.70 9.20 -11.28
N GLU A 7 -14.48 9.23 -10.21
CA GLU A 7 -15.53 10.22 -9.99
C GLU A 7 -15.03 11.67 -10.15
N ASP A 8 -13.82 11.97 -9.62
CA ASP A 8 -13.29 13.34 -9.59
C ASP A 8 -11.77 13.43 -9.74
N ALA A 9 -11.09 12.31 -10.06
CA ALA A 9 -9.64 12.28 -10.23
C ALA A 9 -9.23 11.45 -11.46
N GLN A 10 -8.03 11.71 -11.94
CA GLN A 10 -7.35 10.90 -12.94
C GLN A 10 -6.18 10.18 -12.28
N LEU A 11 -6.16 8.85 -12.38
CA LEU A 11 -5.15 8.00 -11.78
C LEU A 11 -4.24 7.42 -12.86
N ARG A 12 -2.93 7.66 -12.71
CA ARG A 12 -1.92 7.01 -13.54
C ARG A 12 -1.88 5.53 -13.21
N CYS A 13 -1.99 4.69 -14.23
CA CYS A 13 -2.00 3.24 -14.11
C CYS A 13 -1.04 2.61 -15.12
N GLU A 14 -0.31 1.60 -14.68
CA GLU A 14 0.40 0.67 -15.54
C GLU A 14 -0.26 -0.70 -15.48
N HIS A 15 -0.47 -1.28 -16.65
CA HIS A 15 -1.05 -2.60 -16.83
C HIS A 15 -0.13 -3.45 -17.71
N SER A 16 0.51 -4.44 -17.11
CA SER A 16 1.35 -5.40 -17.80
C SER A 16 0.52 -6.64 -18.12
N LEU A 17 0.07 -6.72 -19.37
CA LEU A 17 -0.76 -7.83 -19.87
C LEU A 17 0.02 -9.15 -19.85
N ARG A 18 -0.62 -10.20 -19.32
CA ARG A 18 -0.16 -11.58 -19.41
C ARG A 18 -1.36 -12.50 -19.67
N PRO A 19 -1.66 -12.81 -20.95
CA PRO A 19 -2.85 -13.58 -21.30
C PRO A 19 -2.91 -14.93 -20.58
N GLY A 20 -4.04 -15.20 -19.92
CA GLY A 20 -4.28 -16.45 -19.19
C GLY A 20 -3.70 -16.50 -17.77
N ALA A 21 -2.91 -15.52 -17.36
CA ALA A 21 -2.43 -15.41 -15.98
C ALA A 21 -3.47 -14.72 -15.07
N PRO A 22 -3.52 -15.06 -13.78
CA PRO A 22 -4.33 -14.32 -12.84
C PRO A 22 -3.77 -12.90 -12.64
N ALA A 23 -4.67 -11.93 -12.42
CA ALA A 23 -4.27 -10.55 -12.18
C ALA A 23 -3.78 -10.33 -10.74
N LEU A 24 -2.79 -9.45 -10.58
CA LEU A 24 -2.26 -8.97 -9.30
C LEU A 24 -2.27 -7.45 -9.28
N LEU A 25 -3.03 -6.87 -8.34
CA LEU A 25 -3.04 -5.43 -8.07
C LEU A 25 -2.04 -5.11 -6.97
N LEU A 26 -1.12 -4.19 -7.25
CA LEU A 26 -0.13 -3.67 -6.31
C LEU A 26 -0.58 -2.30 -5.77
N LEU A 27 -0.74 -2.21 -4.45
CA LEU A 27 -1.25 -1.03 -3.73
C LEU A 27 -0.13 -0.41 -2.89
N ASN A 28 0.28 0.80 -3.27
CA ASN A 28 1.46 1.48 -2.73
C ASN A 28 1.29 1.97 -1.29
N PRO A 29 2.37 2.15 -0.51
CA PRO A 29 2.36 2.90 0.76
C PRO A 29 2.09 4.40 0.55
N LEU A 30 1.74 5.11 1.63
CA LEU A 30 1.55 6.55 1.64
C LEU A 30 2.85 7.25 1.22
N GLY A 31 2.75 8.27 0.39
CA GLY A 31 3.93 9.05 -0.01
C GLY A 31 4.75 8.48 -1.16
N THR A 32 4.34 7.36 -1.74
CA THR A 32 5.06 6.72 -2.85
C THR A 32 4.21 6.62 -4.11
N SER A 33 4.89 6.51 -5.25
CA SER A 33 4.29 6.21 -6.54
C SER A 33 4.40 4.72 -6.89
N LEU A 34 3.87 4.33 -8.03
CA LEU A 34 3.86 2.92 -8.49
C LEU A 34 5.25 2.33 -8.67
N GLU A 35 6.28 3.18 -8.87
CA GLU A 35 7.69 2.78 -8.99
C GLU A 35 8.24 2.10 -7.72
N ILE A 36 7.58 2.25 -6.58
CA ILE A 36 8.00 1.54 -5.34
C ILE A 36 8.04 0.01 -5.51
N TRP A 37 7.42 -0.50 -6.56
CA TRP A 37 7.36 -1.92 -6.89
C TRP A 37 8.36 -2.36 -7.97
N ASP A 38 9.17 -1.43 -8.53
CA ASP A 38 10.04 -1.70 -9.68
C ASP A 38 11.00 -2.88 -9.44
N ASP A 39 11.56 -2.98 -8.25
CA ASP A 39 12.52 -4.05 -7.93
C ASP A 39 11.85 -5.45 -7.88
N SER A 40 10.58 -5.54 -7.50
CA SER A 40 9.81 -6.80 -7.46
C SER A 40 9.05 -7.09 -8.76
N PHE A 41 8.81 -6.06 -9.56
CA PHE A 41 7.96 -6.12 -10.75
C PHE A 41 8.38 -7.20 -11.76
N PRO A 42 9.67 -7.35 -12.15
CA PRO A 42 10.06 -8.33 -13.16
C PRO A 42 9.66 -9.76 -12.78
N ALA A 43 9.98 -10.19 -11.57
CA ALA A 43 9.67 -11.54 -11.08
C ALA A 43 8.16 -11.79 -10.95
N LEU A 44 7.40 -10.78 -10.55
CA LEU A 44 5.94 -10.87 -10.47
C LEU A 44 5.30 -10.95 -11.86
N ALA A 45 5.77 -10.15 -12.82
CA ALA A 45 5.26 -10.11 -14.19
C ALA A 45 5.53 -11.39 -15.00
N GLU A 46 6.49 -12.23 -14.56
CA GLU A 46 6.69 -13.56 -15.13
C GLU A 46 5.52 -14.52 -14.87
N ARG A 47 4.69 -14.26 -13.87
CA ARG A 47 3.64 -15.21 -13.44
C ARG A 47 2.24 -14.59 -13.41
N TYR A 48 2.14 -13.26 -13.28
CA TYR A 48 0.88 -12.55 -13.07
C TYR A 48 0.68 -11.45 -14.10
N GLU A 49 -0.57 -11.14 -14.40
CA GLU A 49 -0.96 -9.91 -15.06
C GLU A 49 -0.94 -8.79 -14.01
N ILE A 50 0.01 -7.86 -14.14
CA ILE A 50 0.25 -6.85 -13.09
C ILE A 50 -0.50 -5.57 -13.40
N VAL A 51 -1.22 -5.06 -12.39
CA VAL A 51 -1.76 -3.71 -12.35
C VAL A 51 -1.15 -2.98 -11.17
N ARG A 52 -0.60 -1.79 -11.42
CA ARG A 52 -0.12 -0.87 -10.38
C ARG A 52 -0.50 0.56 -10.75
N TYR A 53 -0.76 1.38 -9.76
CA TYR A 53 -1.23 2.74 -10.00
C TYR A 53 -0.78 3.72 -8.92
N ASP A 54 -0.72 4.99 -9.29
CA ASP A 54 -0.54 6.08 -8.34
C ASP A 54 -1.87 6.44 -7.71
N LYS A 55 -1.94 6.38 -6.37
CA LYS A 55 -3.14 6.85 -5.67
C LYS A 55 -3.29 8.38 -5.81
N ARG A 56 -4.44 8.91 -5.46
CA ARG A 56 -4.75 10.34 -5.52
C ARG A 56 -3.62 11.20 -4.94
N GLY A 57 -3.16 12.18 -5.71
CA GLY A 57 -2.12 13.13 -5.34
C GLY A 57 -0.71 12.57 -5.20
N HIS A 58 -0.50 11.32 -5.62
CA HIS A 58 0.81 10.68 -5.65
C HIS A 58 1.25 10.48 -7.10
N GLY A 59 2.57 10.47 -7.32
CA GLY A 59 3.12 10.33 -8.66
C GLY A 59 2.46 11.30 -9.64
N GLU A 60 1.99 10.78 -10.78
CA GLU A 60 1.33 11.57 -11.81
C GLU A 60 -0.20 11.67 -11.68
N SER A 61 -0.79 11.03 -10.67
CA SER A 61 -2.24 11.10 -10.41
C SER A 61 -2.67 12.47 -9.90
N THR A 62 -3.89 12.90 -10.28
CA THR A 62 -4.48 14.13 -9.73
C THR A 62 -5.00 13.89 -8.31
N THR A 63 -5.27 14.98 -7.58
CA THR A 63 -5.79 14.90 -6.21
C THR A 63 -7.30 14.67 -6.15
N GLY A 64 -8.03 15.09 -7.19
CA GLY A 64 -9.48 15.25 -7.14
C GLY A 64 -9.91 16.48 -6.34
N SER A 65 -11.20 16.60 -6.09
CA SER A 65 -11.82 17.75 -5.41
C SER A 65 -11.88 17.57 -3.88
N LYS A 66 -11.84 16.33 -3.39
CA LYS A 66 -11.98 16.01 -1.96
C LYS A 66 -10.70 16.31 -1.21
N THR A 67 -10.80 17.02 -0.10
CA THR A 67 -9.66 17.36 0.77
C THR A 67 -9.40 16.30 1.84
N GLU A 68 -10.42 15.57 2.25
CA GLU A 68 -10.34 14.40 3.13
C GLU A 68 -10.86 13.18 2.38
N LEU A 69 -10.11 12.10 2.44
CA LEU A 69 -10.46 10.82 1.83
C LEU A 69 -10.88 9.83 2.92
N THR A 70 -11.57 8.78 2.49
CA THR A 70 -11.88 7.61 3.32
C THR A 70 -11.22 6.36 2.75
N MET A 71 -11.08 5.31 3.54
CA MET A 71 -10.60 4.01 3.02
C MET A 71 -11.54 3.46 1.94
N GLU A 72 -12.84 3.72 2.06
CA GLU A 72 -13.82 3.36 1.04
C GLU A 72 -13.56 4.07 -0.29
N GLN A 73 -13.22 5.37 -0.26
CA GLN A 73 -12.88 6.10 -1.48
C GLN A 73 -11.61 5.53 -2.13
N LEU A 74 -10.58 5.22 -1.35
CA LEU A 74 -9.35 4.59 -1.86
C LEU A 74 -9.61 3.20 -2.43
N ALA A 75 -10.50 2.43 -1.82
CA ALA A 75 -10.93 1.13 -2.34
C ALA A 75 -11.69 1.26 -3.66
N ARG A 76 -12.61 2.23 -3.78
CA ARG A 76 -13.34 2.52 -5.04
C ARG A 76 -12.40 2.95 -6.16
N ASP A 77 -11.37 3.75 -5.85
CA ASP A 77 -10.35 4.14 -6.82
C ASP A 77 -9.57 2.91 -7.35
N ALA A 78 -9.16 2.03 -6.46
CA ALA A 78 -8.47 0.79 -6.82
C ALA A 78 -9.35 -0.13 -7.70
N LEU A 79 -10.64 -0.23 -7.39
CA LEU A 79 -11.60 -1.00 -8.17
C LEU A 79 -11.85 -0.37 -9.54
N ALA A 80 -11.95 0.95 -9.64
CA ALA A 80 -12.07 1.65 -10.91
C ALA A 80 -10.84 1.41 -11.82
N VAL A 81 -9.64 1.29 -11.22
CA VAL A 81 -8.43 0.91 -11.95
C VAL A 81 -8.55 -0.50 -12.51
N LEU A 82 -8.99 -1.48 -11.71
CA LEU A 82 -9.22 -2.86 -12.18
C LEU A 82 -10.28 -2.91 -13.28
N ASP A 83 -11.39 -2.21 -13.11
CA ASP A 83 -12.49 -2.14 -14.09
C ASP A 83 -12.02 -1.55 -15.43
N ALA A 84 -11.24 -0.46 -15.37
CA ALA A 84 -10.64 0.14 -16.56
C ALA A 84 -9.64 -0.77 -17.27
N CYS A 85 -9.05 -1.74 -16.55
CA CYS A 85 -8.20 -2.79 -17.12
C CYS A 85 -8.98 -4.03 -17.58
N GLY A 86 -10.30 -4.07 -17.38
CA GLY A 86 -11.15 -5.24 -17.73
C GLY A 86 -11.00 -6.42 -16.79
N ILE A 87 -10.51 -6.18 -15.56
CA ILE A 87 -10.19 -7.22 -14.58
C ILE A 87 -11.33 -7.37 -13.58
N ALA A 88 -12.07 -8.46 -13.66
CA ALA A 88 -13.18 -8.74 -12.76
C ALA A 88 -12.72 -9.17 -11.35
N ARG A 89 -11.61 -9.92 -11.26
CA ARG A 89 -11.06 -10.45 -9.99
C ARG A 89 -9.54 -10.38 -10.03
N ALA A 90 -8.92 -10.04 -8.89
CA ALA A 90 -7.47 -9.98 -8.79
C ALA A 90 -6.97 -10.51 -7.44
N HIS A 91 -5.72 -10.94 -7.39
CA HIS A 91 -4.95 -10.95 -6.16
C HIS A 91 -4.65 -9.50 -5.76
N LEU A 92 -4.60 -9.22 -4.46
CA LEU A 92 -4.22 -7.91 -3.93
C LEU A 92 -2.91 -8.05 -3.15
N CYS A 93 -1.95 -7.18 -3.42
CA CYS A 93 -0.78 -7.00 -2.56
C CYS A 93 -0.73 -5.53 -2.15
N GLY A 94 -0.93 -5.25 -0.87
CA GLY A 94 -0.97 -3.88 -0.36
C GLY A 94 0.03 -3.65 0.75
N LEU A 95 0.83 -2.59 0.63
CA LEU A 95 1.79 -2.17 1.64
C LEU A 95 1.28 -0.92 2.37
N SER A 96 1.29 -0.95 3.72
CA SER A 96 0.88 0.17 4.57
C SER A 96 -0.57 0.60 4.29
N ILE A 97 -0.83 1.85 3.89
CA ILE A 97 -2.16 2.31 3.46
C ILE A 97 -2.69 1.47 2.27
N GLY A 98 -1.80 0.92 1.44
CA GLY A 98 -2.19 -0.04 0.41
C GLY A 98 -2.77 -1.32 1.00
N GLY A 99 -2.24 -1.81 2.11
CA GLY A 99 -2.79 -2.93 2.88
C GLY A 99 -4.13 -2.59 3.53
N MET A 100 -4.27 -1.37 4.08
CA MET A 100 -5.54 -0.85 4.61
C MET A 100 -6.62 -0.79 3.52
N THR A 101 -6.23 -0.35 2.32
CA THR A 101 -7.11 -0.33 1.14
C THR A 101 -7.47 -1.75 0.70
N ALA A 102 -6.51 -2.68 0.70
CA ALA A 102 -6.76 -4.09 0.36
C ALA A 102 -7.73 -4.76 1.36
N MET A 103 -7.60 -4.51 2.66
CA MET A 103 -8.55 -4.94 3.69
C MET A 103 -9.95 -4.41 3.41
N GLN A 104 -10.06 -3.13 3.05
CA GLN A 104 -11.35 -2.51 2.72
C GLN A 104 -12.00 -3.16 1.49
N ILE A 105 -11.23 -3.42 0.42
CA ILE A 105 -11.74 -4.11 -0.78
C ILE A 105 -12.20 -5.53 -0.42
N ALA A 106 -11.36 -6.29 0.30
CA ALA A 106 -11.66 -7.68 0.64
C ALA A 106 -12.90 -7.82 1.55
N THR A 107 -13.20 -6.79 2.34
CA THR A 107 -14.39 -6.73 3.21
C THR A 107 -15.65 -6.34 2.43
N LEU A 108 -15.56 -5.29 1.59
CA LEU A 108 -16.73 -4.74 0.88
C LEU A 108 -17.14 -5.56 -0.34
N LEU A 109 -16.16 -6.09 -1.07
CA LEU A 109 -16.38 -6.78 -2.35
C LEU A 109 -15.54 -8.07 -2.43
N PRO A 110 -15.80 -9.06 -1.56
CA PRO A 110 -15.03 -10.30 -1.48
C PRO A 110 -14.97 -11.04 -2.83
N ASP A 111 -16.01 -10.96 -3.65
CA ASP A 111 -16.06 -11.58 -4.97
C ASP A 111 -15.05 -10.98 -5.97
N ARG A 112 -14.49 -9.80 -5.70
CA ARG A 112 -13.45 -9.17 -6.51
C ARG A 112 -12.03 -9.66 -6.14
N VAL A 113 -11.87 -10.41 -5.04
CA VAL A 113 -10.57 -10.79 -4.48
C VAL A 113 -10.31 -12.28 -4.64
N LEU A 114 -9.14 -12.64 -5.17
CA LEU A 114 -8.67 -14.02 -5.25
C LEU A 114 -7.91 -14.41 -3.97
N LYS A 115 -6.83 -13.68 -3.67
CA LYS A 115 -6.02 -13.78 -2.44
C LYS A 115 -5.59 -12.38 -2.05
N VAL A 116 -5.21 -12.17 -0.79
CA VAL A 116 -4.73 -10.87 -0.31
C VAL A 116 -3.44 -11.02 0.49
N ALA A 117 -2.42 -10.24 0.11
CA ALA A 117 -1.19 -10.04 0.89
C ALA A 117 -1.23 -8.65 1.53
N LEU A 118 -1.14 -8.62 2.86
CA LEU A 118 -1.21 -7.44 3.71
C LEU A 118 0.19 -7.19 4.29
N CYS A 119 0.89 -6.18 3.76
CA CYS A 119 2.31 -5.96 4.04
C CYS A 119 2.50 -4.69 4.88
N SER A 120 3.26 -4.75 5.98
CA SER A 120 3.56 -3.61 6.87
C SER A 120 2.34 -2.71 7.09
N THR A 121 1.24 -3.25 7.59
CA THR A 121 -0.05 -2.57 7.70
C THR A 121 -0.74 -2.82 9.03
N SER A 122 -1.77 -2.06 9.33
CA SER A 122 -2.57 -2.18 10.55
C SER A 122 -4.05 -1.95 10.25
N PRO A 123 -4.98 -2.60 10.96
CA PRO A 123 -6.42 -2.38 10.79
C PRO A 123 -6.90 -1.13 11.55
N TYR A 124 -6.04 -0.50 12.36
CA TYR A 124 -6.35 0.69 13.15
C TYR A 124 -5.06 1.43 13.52
N MET A 125 -5.04 2.72 13.37
CA MET A 125 -3.87 3.56 13.66
C MET A 125 -4.19 4.60 14.74
N PRO A 126 -3.84 4.35 16.02
CA PRO A 126 -3.96 5.35 17.06
C PRO A 126 -2.87 6.43 16.89
N SER A 127 -2.98 7.66 17.39
CA SER A 127 -4.16 8.30 17.89
C SER A 127 -4.66 9.31 16.85
N HIS A 128 -5.95 9.59 16.89
CA HIS A 128 -6.57 10.60 16.02
C HIS A 128 -5.86 11.95 16.11
N GLU A 129 -5.46 12.38 17.32
CA GLU A 129 -4.76 13.66 17.56
C GLU A 129 -3.39 13.68 16.88
N THR A 130 -2.65 12.57 16.92
CA THR A 130 -1.33 12.44 16.26
C THR A 130 -1.46 12.60 14.75
N TRP A 131 -2.44 11.96 14.13
CA TRP A 131 -2.69 12.09 12.70
C TRP A 131 -3.16 13.47 12.32
N THR A 132 -4.03 14.08 13.13
CA THR A 132 -4.47 15.47 12.94
C THR A 132 -3.28 16.44 13.00
N ALA A 133 -2.40 16.32 14.00
CA ALA A 133 -1.20 17.14 14.10
C ALA A 133 -0.27 16.99 12.88
N ARG A 134 -0.12 15.77 12.34
CA ARG A 134 0.66 15.54 11.11
C ARG A 134 0.02 16.19 9.89
N ILE A 135 -1.31 16.14 9.77
CA ILE A 135 -2.05 16.82 8.70
C ILE A 135 -1.81 18.33 8.76
N GLU A 136 -1.90 18.92 9.95
CA GLU A 136 -1.65 20.35 10.13
C GLU A 136 -0.19 20.73 9.83
N ALA A 137 0.77 19.89 10.21
CA ALA A 137 2.18 20.11 9.87
C ALA A 137 2.42 20.11 8.34
N VAL A 138 1.78 19.18 7.61
CA VAL A 138 1.84 19.17 6.14
C VAL A 138 1.13 20.36 5.53
N ARG A 139 0.00 20.79 6.11
CA ARG A 139 -0.72 21.99 5.65
C ARG A 139 0.12 23.24 5.78
N ALA A 140 0.87 23.37 6.88
CA ALA A 140 1.70 24.53 7.17
C ALA A 140 3.02 24.58 6.40
N GLY A 141 3.70 23.43 6.22
CA GLY A 141 5.08 23.38 5.72
C GLY A 141 5.33 22.40 4.55
N GLY A 142 4.27 21.76 4.04
CA GLY A 142 4.42 20.70 3.05
C GLY A 142 5.01 19.41 3.65
N ILE A 143 5.41 18.49 2.79
CA ILE A 143 5.93 17.17 3.20
C ILE A 143 7.43 17.27 3.58
N GLY A 144 8.16 18.21 2.99
CA GLY A 144 9.63 18.32 3.12
C GLY A 144 10.16 18.15 4.54
N PRO A 145 9.67 18.92 5.54
CA PRO A 145 10.13 18.81 6.93
C PRO A 145 9.92 17.44 7.59
N LEU A 146 9.05 16.60 7.05
CA LEU A 146 8.72 15.30 7.62
C LEU A 146 9.55 14.15 7.02
N ILE A 147 10.22 14.38 5.90
CA ILE A 147 10.85 13.32 5.08
C ILE A 147 11.92 12.54 5.85
N ASP A 148 12.82 13.22 6.56
CA ASP A 148 13.88 12.54 7.30
C ASP A 148 13.31 11.60 8.37
N GLY A 149 12.30 12.05 9.10
CA GLY A 149 11.61 11.22 10.08
C GLY A 149 10.80 10.07 9.44
N ILE A 150 10.30 10.23 8.23
CA ILE A 150 9.67 9.17 7.46
C ILE A 150 10.70 8.11 7.07
N LEU A 151 11.81 8.50 6.46
CA LEU A 151 12.88 7.60 6.02
C LEU A 151 13.50 6.82 7.17
N GLN A 152 13.64 7.45 8.35
CA GLN A 152 14.12 6.78 9.57
C GLN A 152 13.19 5.68 10.07
N ARG A 153 11.89 5.82 9.88
CA ARG A 153 10.90 4.78 10.25
C ARG A 153 10.73 3.72 9.18
N TRP A 154 10.97 4.10 7.91
CA TRP A 154 10.70 3.21 6.79
C TRP A 154 11.82 2.23 6.48
N LEU A 155 13.06 2.58 6.82
CA LEU A 155 14.24 1.81 6.51
C LEU A 155 15.13 1.68 7.75
N THR A 156 15.68 0.51 7.97
CA THR A 156 16.63 0.28 9.07
C THR A 156 17.89 1.13 8.92
N THR A 157 18.55 1.44 10.03
CA THR A 157 19.81 2.22 9.99
C THR A 157 20.90 1.54 9.15
N PRO A 158 21.14 0.21 9.28
CA PRO A 158 22.11 -0.47 8.43
C PRO A 158 21.79 -0.34 6.94
N TYR A 159 20.52 -0.50 6.55
CA TYR A 159 20.12 -0.37 5.15
C TYR A 159 20.36 1.04 4.61
N ARG A 160 19.96 2.08 5.36
CA ARG A 160 20.15 3.48 4.95
C ARG A 160 21.64 3.84 4.77
N MET A 161 22.51 3.27 5.59
CA MET A 161 23.96 3.48 5.48
C MET A 161 24.56 2.75 4.28
N ALA A 162 24.07 1.57 3.96
CA ALA A 162 24.56 0.74 2.86
C ALA A 162 24.01 1.18 1.49
N HIS A 163 22.81 1.81 1.44
CA HIS A 163 22.09 2.13 0.20
C HIS A 163 21.63 3.60 0.16
N PRO A 164 22.55 4.59 0.26
CA PRO A 164 22.18 6.00 0.25
C PRO A 164 21.47 6.42 -1.04
N GLU A 165 21.79 5.80 -2.18
CA GLU A 165 21.14 6.04 -3.47
C GLU A 165 19.65 5.65 -3.46
N LYS A 166 19.31 4.53 -2.78
CA LYS A 166 17.92 4.10 -2.65
C LYS A 166 17.15 5.01 -1.68
N VAL A 167 17.81 5.50 -0.63
CA VAL A 167 17.24 6.50 0.29
C VAL A 167 16.88 7.78 -0.45
N GLU A 168 17.80 8.30 -1.28
CA GLU A 168 17.56 9.51 -2.08
C GLU A 168 16.50 9.31 -3.16
N TRP A 169 16.41 8.12 -3.75
CA TRP A 169 15.34 7.77 -4.67
C TRP A 169 13.94 7.82 -4.00
N ILE A 170 13.81 7.26 -2.78
CA ILE A 170 12.57 7.34 -2.00
C ILE A 170 12.30 8.79 -1.57
N ARG A 171 13.32 9.55 -1.18
CA ARG A 171 13.19 10.97 -0.86
C ARG A 171 12.64 11.78 -2.04
N ALA A 172 13.19 11.56 -3.23
CA ALA A 172 12.74 12.22 -4.45
C ALA A 172 11.26 11.90 -4.72
N MET A 173 10.84 10.65 -4.54
CA MET A 173 9.45 10.22 -4.69
C MET A 173 8.52 10.93 -3.68
N LEU A 174 8.91 11.02 -2.40
CA LEU A 174 8.16 11.76 -1.37
C LEU A 174 7.99 13.24 -1.72
N LEU A 175 9.01 13.88 -2.29
CA LEU A 175 8.97 15.30 -2.69
C LEU A 175 8.02 15.59 -3.85
N THR A 176 7.67 14.60 -4.68
CA THR A 176 6.71 14.77 -5.79
C THR A 176 5.27 14.70 -5.36
N VAL A 177 4.99 14.22 -4.14
CA VAL A 177 3.62 14.03 -3.65
C VAL A 177 2.93 15.37 -3.42
N LYS A 178 1.72 15.50 -3.93
CA LYS A 178 0.90 16.70 -3.74
C LYS A 178 0.38 16.78 -2.31
N PRO A 179 0.65 17.85 -1.55
CA PRO A 179 0.26 17.93 -0.14
C PRO A 179 -1.20 17.63 0.13
N GLN A 180 -2.11 18.09 -0.74
CA GLN A 180 -3.55 17.81 -0.61
C GLN A 180 -3.85 16.31 -0.66
N GLY A 181 -3.28 15.55 -1.60
CA GLY A 181 -3.49 14.10 -1.69
C GLY A 181 -2.87 13.36 -0.51
N TYR A 182 -1.71 13.81 -0.04
CA TYR A 182 -1.06 13.24 1.14
C TYR A 182 -1.92 13.44 2.39
N MET A 183 -2.40 14.66 2.64
CA MET A 183 -3.30 14.98 3.75
C MET A 183 -4.61 14.19 3.67
N GLY A 184 -5.20 14.09 2.47
CA GLY A 184 -6.42 13.31 2.26
C GLY A 184 -6.24 11.83 2.63
N CYS A 185 -5.12 11.23 2.24
CA CYS A 185 -4.78 9.85 2.63
C CYS A 185 -4.52 9.72 4.14
N MET A 186 -3.87 10.71 4.77
CA MET A 186 -3.71 10.72 6.23
C MET A 186 -5.05 10.83 6.98
N ALA A 187 -6.01 11.59 6.45
CA ALA A 187 -7.36 11.63 7.01
C ALA A 187 -8.04 10.25 6.94
N ALA A 188 -7.89 9.53 5.81
CA ALA A 188 -8.40 8.17 5.68
C ALA A 188 -7.77 7.21 6.73
N ILE A 189 -6.46 7.33 7.01
CA ILE A 189 -5.79 6.55 8.05
C ILE A 189 -6.28 6.96 9.45
N ARG A 190 -6.43 8.25 9.71
CA ARG A 190 -6.89 8.81 10.99
C ARG A 190 -8.26 8.26 11.40
N ASP A 191 -9.16 8.18 10.43
CA ASP A 191 -10.58 7.93 10.67
C ASP A 191 -10.98 6.45 10.52
N MET A 192 -10.07 5.59 10.04
CA MET A 192 -10.36 4.17 9.86
C MET A 192 -10.33 3.39 11.17
N ASP A 193 -11.26 2.44 11.30
CA ASP A 193 -11.17 1.32 12.23
C ASP A 193 -11.72 0.07 11.55
N GLN A 194 -10.84 -0.81 11.12
CA GLN A 194 -11.18 -2.04 10.40
C GLN A 194 -11.07 -3.29 11.28
N ARG A 195 -10.82 -3.15 12.60
CA ARG A 195 -10.60 -4.28 13.52
C ARG A 195 -11.75 -5.28 13.58
N GLN A 196 -12.98 -4.83 13.33
CA GLN A 196 -14.14 -5.72 13.29
C GLN A 196 -14.39 -6.25 11.87
N SER A 197 -14.27 -5.39 10.87
CA SER A 197 -14.58 -5.76 9.48
C SER A 197 -13.61 -6.78 8.90
N ILE A 198 -12.30 -6.74 9.25
CA ILE A 198 -11.33 -7.73 8.76
C ILE A 198 -11.65 -9.17 9.14
N LYS A 199 -12.43 -9.40 10.21
CA LYS A 199 -12.88 -10.73 10.62
C LYS A 199 -13.80 -11.40 9.59
N THR A 200 -14.36 -10.63 8.67
CA THR A 200 -15.25 -11.13 7.61
C THR A 200 -14.51 -11.42 6.31
N ILE A 201 -13.20 -11.20 6.24
CA ILE A 201 -12.40 -11.50 5.05
C ILE A 201 -12.36 -13.01 4.83
N VAL A 202 -12.85 -13.45 3.67
CA VAL A 202 -12.91 -14.87 3.28
C VAL A 202 -11.78 -15.27 2.32
N ALA A 203 -11.11 -14.29 1.70
CA ALA A 203 -9.98 -14.55 0.81
C ALA A 203 -8.81 -15.13 1.59
N LYS A 204 -8.10 -16.12 1.01
CA LYS A 204 -6.82 -16.56 1.58
C LYS A 204 -5.93 -15.35 1.81
N THR A 205 -5.39 -15.21 3.03
CA THR A 205 -4.66 -14.03 3.46
C THR A 205 -3.25 -14.38 3.89
N LEU A 206 -2.27 -13.59 3.43
CA LEU A 206 -0.91 -13.55 3.94
C LEU A 206 -0.67 -12.18 4.59
N VAL A 207 -0.13 -12.18 5.79
CA VAL A 207 0.38 -10.97 6.46
C VAL A 207 1.90 -11.03 6.44
N ILE A 208 2.56 -9.99 5.92
CA ILE A 208 4.01 -9.85 5.93
C ILE A 208 4.36 -8.61 6.75
N GLY A 209 5.10 -8.78 7.84
CA GLY A 209 5.48 -7.70 8.73
C GLY A 209 6.99 -7.56 8.91
N GLY A 210 7.46 -6.34 9.18
CA GLY A 210 8.84 -6.08 9.59
C GLY A 210 9.00 -6.21 11.09
N THR A 211 10.05 -6.93 11.55
CA THR A 211 10.36 -7.06 12.98
C THR A 211 10.80 -5.74 13.60
N GLN A 212 11.29 -4.80 12.77
CA GLN A 212 11.82 -3.49 13.16
C GLN A 212 10.92 -2.33 12.70
N ASP A 213 9.67 -2.61 12.28
CA ASP A 213 8.72 -1.56 11.86
C ASP A 213 8.14 -0.82 13.09
N PRO A 214 8.46 0.48 13.29
CA PRO A 214 7.92 1.24 14.40
C PRO A 214 6.55 1.88 14.09
N GLY A 215 6.12 1.83 12.83
CA GLY A 215 4.90 2.48 12.35
C GLY A 215 3.69 1.56 12.38
N THR A 216 3.84 0.38 11.78
CA THR A 216 2.90 -0.74 11.89
C THR A 216 3.65 -1.91 12.53
N THR A 217 3.43 -2.06 13.82
CA THR A 217 4.27 -2.89 14.68
C THR A 217 4.06 -4.40 14.46
N PRO A 218 5.00 -5.26 14.92
CA PRO A 218 4.78 -6.71 14.96
C PRO A 218 3.47 -7.12 15.64
N ALA A 219 3.02 -6.35 16.64
CA ALA A 219 1.74 -6.59 17.31
C ALA A 219 0.54 -6.32 16.39
N ASP A 220 0.62 -5.32 15.52
CA ASP A 220 -0.43 -5.03 14.52
C ASP A 220 -0.55 -6.18 13.50
N HIS A 221 0.58 -6.69 13.04
CA HIS A 221 0.62 -7.82 12.10
C HIS A 221 0.06 -9.10 12.74
N ALA A 222 0.43 -9.37 13.99
CA ALA A 222 -0.12 -10.49 14.75
C ALA A 222 -1.63 -10.34 14.98
N LEU A 223 -2.11 -9.11 15.25
CA LEU A 223 -3.53 -8.82 15.39
C LEU A 223 -4.30 -9.12 14.08
N ILE A 224 -3.79 -8.68 12.92
CA ILE A 224 -4.42 -8.98 11.63
C ILE A 224 -4.48 -10.48 11.41
N ALA A 225 -3.36 -11.19 11.58
CA ALA A 225 -3.28 -12.63 11.36
C ALA A 225 -4.21 -13.42 12.30
N ALA A 226 -4.33 -13.01 13.55
CA ALA A 226 -5.25 -13.62 14.52
C ALA A 226 -6.73 -13.30 14.23
N SER A 227 -7.01 -12.18 13.56
CA SER A 227 -8.39 -11.72 13.29
C SER A 227 -8.98 -12.31 12.02
N ILE A 228 -8.17 -12.60 11.00
CA ILE A 228 -8.63 -13.12 9.70
C ILE A 228 -8.55 -14.65 9.72
N PRO A 229 -9.66 -15.37 9.50
CA PRO A 229 -9.66 -16.82 9.52
C PRO A 229 -8.66 -17.44 8.51
N GLY A 230 -7.74 -18.27 9.00
CA GLY A 230 -6.77 -18.96 8.15
C GLY A 230 -5.65 -18.09 7.59
N ALA A 231 -5.49 -16.87 8.09
CA ALA A 231 -4.38 -16.01 7.67
C ALA A 231 -3.02 -16.59 8.10
N GLN A 232 -2.04 -16.46 7.22
CA GLN A 232 -0.64 -16.79 7.47
C GLN A 232 0.11 -15.52 7.90
N LEU A 233 1.10 -15.65 8.78
CA LEU A 233 1.98 -14.56 9.20
C LEU A 233 3.42 -14.91 8.91
N VAL A 234 4.11 -14.01 8.20
CA VAL A 234 5.55 -14.05 7.98
C VAL A 234 6.16 -12.74 8.49
N MET A 235 7.20 -12.84 9.31
CA MET A 235 7.95 -11.70 9.84
C MET A 235 9.34 -11.68 9.22
N LEU A 236 9.73 -10.54 8.63
CA LEU A 236 11.01 -10.31 8.00
C LEU A 236 11.86 -9.35 8.85
N GLU A 237 13.18 -9.52 8.84
CA GLU A 237 14.14 -8.68 9.57
C GLU A 237 14.34 -7.31 8.88
N ALA A 238 13.28 -6.54 8.74
CA ALA A 238 13.25 -5.25 8.08
C ALA A 238 12.39 -4.24 8.86
N ALA A 239 12.45 -2.98 8.46
CA ALA A 239 11.53 -1.96 8.91
C ALA A 239 10.25 -1.96 8.05
N HIS A 240 9.73 -0.79 7.66
CA HIS A 240 8.44 -0.63 7.01
C HIS A 240 8.42 -1.00 5.52
N LEU A 241 9.47 -0.66 4.78
CA LEU A 241 9.55 -0.94 3.34
C LEU A 241 10.24 -2.28 3.05
N LEU A 242 9.57 -3.38 3.41
CA LEU A 242 10.06 -4.75 3.24
C LEU A 242 10.47 -5.06 1.80
N ASN A 243 9.66 -4.58 0.85
CA ASN A 243 9.86 -4.78 -0.60
C ASN A 243 11.09 -4.04 -1.14
N ILE A 244 11.69 -3.18 -0.35
CA ILE A 244 12.93 -2.47 -0.66
C ILE A 244 14.10 -3.09 0.13
N GLU A 245 13.98 -3.23 1.45
CA GLU A 245 15.07 -3.73 2.29
C GLU A 245 15.43 -5.19 2.03
N LEU A 246 14.41 -6.02 1.83
CA LEU A 246 14.55 -7.47 1.61
C LEU A 246 13.80 -7.89 0.34
N GLN A 247 14.06 -7.20 -0.76
CA GLN A 247 13.33 -7.31 -2.03
C GLN A 247 13.20 -8.76 -2.51
N ALA A 248 14.29 -9.53 -2.49
CA ALA A 248 14.27 -10.91 -2.97
C ALA A 248 13.41 -11.82 -2.08
N GLU A 249 13.61 -11.74 -0.76
CA GLU A 249 12.87 -12.55 0.23
C GLU A 249 11.38 -12.18 0.27
N PHE A 250 11.07 -10.88 0.21
CA PHE A 250 9.70 -10.38 0.10
C PHE A 250 9.01 -10.92 -1.16
N THR A 251 9.68 -10.79 -2.31
CA THR A 251 9.11 -11.22 -3.60
C THR A 251 8.89 -12.73 -3.64
N GLU A 252 9.85 -13.51 -3.15
CA GLU A 252 9.72 -14.97 -3.08
C GLU A 252 8.57 -15.39 -2.15
N THR A 253 8.48 -14.80 -0.95
CA THR A 253 7.39 -15.04 0.01
C THR A 253 6.03 -14.76 -0.63
N LEU A 254 5.90 -13.64 -1.32
CA LEU A 254 4.66 -13.28 -2.03
C LEU A 254 4.33 -14.27 -3.14
N LEU A 255 5.30 -14.64 -3.98
CA LEU A 255 5.12 -15.60 -5.08
C LEU A 255 4.72 -17.00 -4.59
N GLN A 256 5.33 -17.49 -3.51
CA GLN A 256 4.98 -18.78 -2.90
C GLN A 256 3.53 -18.79 -2.41
N PHE A 257 3.12 -17.75 -1.72
CA PHE A 257 1.73 -17.61 -1.25
C PHE A 257 0.74 -17.54 -2.40
N LEU A 258 1.02 -16.75 -3.42
CA LEU A 258 0.11 -16.57 -4.55
C LEU A 258 -0.04 -17.83 -5.37
N ALA A 259 0.99 -18.69 -5.47
CA ALA A 259 0.96 -19.95 -6.20
C ALA A 259 0.21 -21.08 -5.46
N ALA A 260 0.20 -21.09 -4.12
CA ALA A 260 -0.46 -22.09 -3.27
C ALA A 260 -1.98 -22.02 -3.35
#